data_72642a4c79392e44cce2298f127ec8e3
#
_entry.id   72642a4c79392e44cce2298f127ec8e3
#
_cell.length_a   1.000
_cell.length_b   1.000
_cell.length_c   1.000
_cell.angle_alpha   90.00
_cell.angle_beta   90.00
_cell.angle_gamma   90.00
#
_symmetry.space_group_name_H-M   'P 1'
#
loop_
_entity.id
_entity.type
_entity.pdbx_description
1 polymer ?
#
loop_
_entity_poly.entity_id
_entity_poly.type
_entity_poly.pdbx_seq_one_letter_code
_entity_poly.pdbx_strand_id
1 'polypeptide(L)'
;MSEETHRSLDSRLVRVEPDDRLVVLARMIEVSDSEAEATLVDGAVNWSRFGDKCLGQSLYRHRAVFQNAADAPVWSHVELSYFHDMVSPEAIPELVLNQQPRGIHLLRAEILLTTPSSFVLPCDWQGSVDRPERQVSLEYIEVQPKHLRRYREVMRDYCGVAAMKLVQEDRFGTFRAMETAAILYRAPEMTMDWNQIHLCELDPNGFDGFGKEFAAALRVDRPNDVDPPDAFADLGSIRTVPRWTFNDAVVEADSAVRSCKHDRPCKRHR
;
A
#
# COMPACT_ATOMS: atom_id res chain seq x y z
N MET A 1 -8.78 -19.35 -21.47
CA MET A 1 -9.84 -19.35 -20.44
C MET A 1 -9.51 -18.21 -19.51
N SER A 2 -10.15 -17.06 -19.68
CA SER A 2 -10.34 -16.16 -18.53
C SER A 2 -10.71 -14.73 -18.85
N GLU A 3 -11.17 -14.45 -20.08
CA GLU A 3 -11.77 -13.12 -20.33
C GLU A 3 -13.17 -12.96 -19.72
N GLU A 4 -13.85 -14.06 -19.38
CA GLU A 4 -15.22 -13.98 -18.86
C GLU A 4 -15.33 -13.68 -17.37
N THR A 5 -14.29 -13.97 -16.57
CA THR A 5 -14.33 -13.73 -15.11
C THR A 5 -14.13 -12.24 -14.76
N HIS A 6 -13.60 -11.44 -15.69
CA HIS A 6 -13.40 -10.00 -15.48
C HIS A 6 -14.60 -9.12 -15.89
N ARG A 7 -15.65 -9.70 -16.47
CA ARG A 7 -16.80 -8.94 -16.99
C ARG A 7 -17.81 -8.44 -15.94
N SER A 8 -17.70 -8.88 -14.69
CA SER A 8 -18.65 -8.49 -13.64
C SER A 8 -18.13 -7.42 -12.70
N LEU A 9 -16.99 -6.80 -12.99
CA LEU A 9 -16.40 -5.80 -12.11
C LEU A 9 -17.20 -4.49 -12.19
N ASP A 10 -17.58 -3.98 -11.02
CA ASP A 10 -18.28 -2.71 -10.90
C ASP A 10 -17.45 -1.60 -11.56
N SER A 11 -18.12 -0.81 -12.43
CA SER A 11 -17.49 0.31 -13.15
C SER A 11 -16.94 1.41 -12.21
N ARG A 12 -17.28 1.36 -10.91
CA ARG A 12 -16.75 2.24 -9.87
C ARG A 12 -15.35 1.88 -9.41
N LEU A 13 -14.83 0.72 -9.77
CA LEU A 13 -13.48 0.32 -9.38
C LEU A 13 -12.46 0.71 -10.44
N VAL A 14 -11.33 1.19 -9.98
CA VAL A 14 -10.14 1.44 -10.78
C VAL A 14 -9.08 0.42 -10.41
N ARG A 15 -8.64 -0.33 -11.40
CA ARG A 15 -7.49 -1.21 -11.30
C ARG A 15 -6.31 -0.53 -11.97
N VAL A 16 -5.17 -0.48 -11.29
CA VAL A 16 -3.95 0.08 -11.88
C VAL A 16 -3.40 -0.92 -12.90
N GLU A 17 -3.44 -0.54 -14.16
CA GLU A 17 -2.85 -1.31 -15.25
C GLU A 17 -1.32 -1.11 -15.30
N PRO A 18 -0.56 -1.98 -16.01
CA PRO A 18 0.89 -1.86 -16.10
C PRO A 18 1.38 -0.47 -16.55
N ASP A 19 0.65 0.16 -17.47
CA ASP A 19 0.99 1.49 -18.00
C ASP A 19 0.58 2.64 -17.07
N ASP A 20 -0.22 2.35 -16.04
CA ASP A 20 -0.69 3.32 -15.04
C ASP A 20 0.01 3.12 -13.68
N ARG A 21 1.17 2.50 -13.67
CA ARG A 21 1.93 2.30 -12.42
C ARG A 21 2.25 3.63 -11.77
N LEU A 22 2.06 3.66 -10.46
CA LEU A 22 2.54 4.75 -9.63
C LEU A 22 3.90 4.41 -9.05
N VAL A 23 4.74 5.43 -9.00
CA VAL A 23 5.96 5.43 -8.21
C VAL A 23 5.64 6.02 -6.85
N VAL A 24 6.07 5.36 -5.79
CA VAL A 24 5.79 5.81 -4.42
C VAL A 24 7.11 5.95 -3.68
N LEU A 25 7.40 7.15 -3.19
CA LEU A 25 8.47 7.36 -2.22
C LEU A 25 7.88 7.08 -0.83
N ALA A 26 8.38 6.04 -0.18
CA ALA A 26 8.00 5.69 1.19
C ALA A 26 9.11 6.08 2.17
N ARG A 27 8.73 6.69 3.30
CA ARG A 27 9.64 7.04 4.38
C ARG A 27 9.11 6.51 5.71
N MET A 28 9.92 5.74 6.43
CA MET A 28 9.67 5.28 7.79
C MET A 28 10.39 6.20 8.74
N ILE A 29 9.66 6.82 9.64
CA ILE A 29 10.10 7.97 10.43
C ILE A 29 9.81 7.72 11.91
N GLU A 30 10.76 8.02 12.76
CA GLU A 30 10.57 8.16 14.20
C GLU A 30 10.47 9.65 14.55
N VAL A 31 9.44 10.00 15.30
CA VAL A 31 9.17 11.38 15.74
C VAL A 31 9.29 11.44 17.26
N SER A 32 10.09 12.40 17.78
CA SER A 32 10.44 12.48 19.19
C SER A 32 9.37 13.15 20.06
N ASP A 33 8.62 14.09 19.49
CA ASP A 33 7.68 14.94 20.22
C ASP A 33 6.59 15.53 19.32
N SER A 34 5.60 16.20 19.91
CA SER A 34 4.47 16.78 19.21
C SER A 34 4.83 17.98 18.30
N GLU A 35 5.91 18.70 18.56
CA GLU A 35 6.36 19.80 17.71
C GLU A 35 6.95 19.24 16.41
N ALA A 36 7.75 18.19 16.52
CA ALA A 36 8.26 17.46 15.38
C ALA A 36 7.12 16.80 14.57
N GLU A 37 6.10 16.24 15.24
CA GLU A 37 4.92 15.70 14.56
C GLU A 37 4.17 16.79 13.78
N ALA A 38 3.91 17.95 14.39
CA ALA A 38 3.27 19.08 13.71
C ALA A 38 4.07 19.52 12.47
N THR A 39 5.40 19.58 12.60
CA THR A 39 6.29 19.91 11.47
C THR A 39 6.19 18.88 10.34
N LEU A 40 6.09 17.58 10.69
CA LEU A 40 5.92 16.50 9.71
C LEU A 40 4.57 16.60 9.00
N VAL A 41 3.50 16.87 9.75
CA VAL A 41 2.14 17.06 9.22
C VAL A 41 2.09 18.25 8.27
N ASP A 42 2.63 19.41 8.67
CA ASP A 42 2.68 20.60 7.82
C ASP A 42 3.47 20.31 6.52
N GLY A 43 4.57 19.59 6.63
CA GLY A 43 5.36 19.16 5.48
C GLY A 43 4.60 18.22 4.54
N ALA A 44 3.76 17.34 5.08
CA ALA A 44 2.93 16.42 4.28
C ALA A 44 1.74 17.13 3.63
N VAL A 45 1.16 18.14 4.28
CA VAL A 45 0.10 18.99 3.70
C VAL A 45 0.67 19.89 2.61
N ASN A 46 1.87 20.46 2.83
CA ASN A 46 2.55 21.36 1.91
C ASN A 46 3.56 20.62 1.01
N TRP A 47 3.12 19.58 0.30
CA TRP A 47 3.98 18.78 -0.57
C TRP A 47 4.55 19.52 -1.81
N SER A 48 4.47 20.85 -1.83
CA SER A 48 5.06 21.72 -2.86
C SER A 48 6.56 21.50 -3.09
N ARG A 49 7.27 20.91 -2.11
CA ARG A 49 8.69 20.51 -2.26
C ARG A 49 8.95 19.54 -3.41
N PHE A 50 7.93 18.79 -3.85
CA PHE A 50 8.03 17.85 -4.96
C PHE A 50 7.58 18.44 -6.30
N GLY A 51 7.11 19.70 -6.31
CA GLY A 51 6.59 20.38 -7.49
C GLY A 51 5.36 19.66 -8.07
N ASP A 52 5.05 19.97 -9.33
CA ASP A 52 3.88 19.45 -10.04
C ASP A 52 3.92 17.94 -10.35
N LYS A 53 5.04 17.28 -10.05
CA LYS A 53 5.20 15.84 -10.29
C LYS A 53 4.59 14.98 -9.19
N CYS A 54 4.43 15.51 -7.99
CA CYS A 54 3.80 14.79 -6.90
C CYS A 54 2.29 14.84 -7.03
N LEU A 55 1.66 13.68 -7.05
CA LEU A 55 0.21 13.52 -7.15
C LEU A 55 -0.48 13.69 -5.80
N GLY A 56 0.27 13.52 -4.71
CA GLY A 56 -0.22 13.64 -3.36
C GLY A 56 0.66 12.93 -2.34
N GLN A 57 0.39 13.17 -1.08
CA GLN A 57 1.06 12.54 0.05
C GLN A 57 0.05 12.00 1.05
N SER A 58 0.39 10.86 1.65
CA SER A 58 -0.32 10.33 2.82
C SER A 58 0.66 10.22 3.97
N LEU A 59 0.21 10.54 5.17
CA LEU A 59 0.95 10.39 6.41
C LEU A 59 0.13 9.53 7.37
N TYR A 60 0.73 8.43 7.79
CA TYR A 60 0.12 7.45 8.70
C TYR A 60 0.89 7.43 10.01
N ARG A 61 0.17 7.58 11.13
CA ARG A 61 0.72 7.44 12.48
C ARG A 61 0.47 6.03 12.99
N HIS A 62 1.51 5.39 13.47
CA HIS A 62 1.43 4.08 14.07
C HIS A 62 0.51 4.08 15.31
N ARG A 63 -0.44 3.15 15.35
CA ARG A 63 -1.38 2.98 16.47
C ARG A 63 -1.12 1.68 17.24
N ALA A 64 -0.99 0.57 16.52
CA ALA A 64 -0.82 -0.74 17.13
C ALA A 64 -0.03 -1.69 16.22
N VAL A 65 0.68 -2.63 16.83
CA VAL A 65 1.34 -3.75 16.15
C VAL A 65 0.42 -4.95 16.18
N PHE A 66 0.16 -5.54 15.00
CA PHE A 66 -0.51 -6.83 14.88
C PHE A 66 0.52 -7.97 14.88
N GLN A 67 1.62 -7.78 14.14
CA GLN A 67 2.73 -8.73 14.08
C GLN A 67 4.06 -7.98 14.01
N ASN A 68 5.09 -8.48 14.71
CA ASN A 68 6.41 -7.86 14.75
C ASN A 68 7.51 -8.92 14.93
N ALA A 69 8.60 -8.77 14.18
CA ALA A 69 9.84 -9.49 14.45
C ALA A 69 10.47 -8.97 15.76
N ALA A 70 11.14 -9.84 16.51
CA ALA A 70 11.64 -9.54 17.85
C ALA A 70 12.58 -8.30 17.88
N ASP A 71 13.37 -8.11 16.83
CA ASP A 71 14.39 -7.06 16.73
C ASP A 71 13.97 -5.90 15.81
N ALA A 72 12.67 -5.78 15.51
CA ALA A 72 12.21 -4.73 14.61
C ALA A 72 12.35 -3.36 15.28
N PRO A 73 12.97 -2.37 14.62
CA PRO A 73 13.05 -1.01 15.12
C PRO A 73 11.65 -0.39 15.21
N VAL A 74 11.51 0.56 16.11
CA VAL A 74 10.26 1.29 16.28
C VAL A 74 10.29 2.52 15.38
N TRP A 75 9.27 2.69 14.56
CA TRP A 75 8.97 3.97 13.91
C TRP A 75 7.54 4.37 14.21
N SER A 76 7.32 5.66 14.29
CA SER A 76 6.03 6.21 14.68
C SER A 76 5.17 6.63 13.49
N HIS A 77 5.81 6.93 12.34
CA HIS A 77 5.11 7.43 11.16
C HIS A 77 5.61 6.78 9.87
N VAL A 78 4.69 6.70 8.91
CA VAL A 78 4.98 6.32 7.52
C VAL A 78 4.42 7.41 6.61
N GLU A 79 5.28 7.98 5.78
CA GLU A 79 4.89 8.94 4.74
C GLU A 79 5.00 8.27 3.37
N LEU A 80 3.95 8.41 2.56
CA LEU A 80 3.91 7.94 1.18
C LEU A 80 3.65 9.12 0.25
N SER A 81 4.57 9.36 -0.69
CA SER A 81 4.44 10.38 -1.73
C SER A 81 4.27 9.69 -3.08
N TYR A 82 3.25 10.05 -3.84
CA TYR A 82 2.83 9.38 -5.07
C TYR A 82 3.23 10.18 -6.30
N PHE A 83 3.72 9.49 -7.33
CA PHE A 83 4.18 10.08 -8.59
C PHE A 83 3.75 9.21 -9.78
N HIS A 84 3.54 9.82 -10.95
CA HIS A 84 3.37 9.06 -12.20
C HIS A 84 4.69 8.49 -12.71
N ASP A 85 5.75 9.30 -12.60
CA ASP A 85 7.06 8.98 -13.14
C ASP A 85 8.11 8.93 -12.02
N MET A 86 9.24 8.31 -12.32
CA MET A 86 10.40 8.35 -11.43
C MET A 86 10.82 9.79 -11.13
N VAL A 87 10.99 10.09 -9.87
CA VAL A 87 11.62 11.34 -9.43
C VAL A 87 13.06 11.34 -9.90
N SER A 88 13.54 12.50 -10.38
CA SER A 88 14.93 12.62 -10.80
C SER A 88 15.88 12.14 -9.71
N PRO A 89 16.84 11.24 -10.04
CA PRO A 89 17.80 10.75 -9.06
C PRO A 89 18.59 11.86 -8.36
N GLU A 90 18.77 13.01 -9.01
CA GLU A 90 19.46 14.17 -8.43
C GLU A 90 18.62 14.88 -7.37
N ALA A 91 17.29 14.82 -7.49
CA ALA A 91 16.37 15.41 -6.50
C ALA A 91 16.19 14.53 -5.25
N ILE A 92 16.43 13.21 -5.38
CA ILE A 92 16.17 12.25 -4.29
C ILE A 92 17.02 12.51 -3.04
N PRO A 93 18.35 12.73 -3.11
CA PRO A 93 19.17 13.01 -1.92
C PRO A 93 18.69 14.26 -1.17
N GLU A 94 18.35 15.31 -1.89
CA GLU A 94 17.86 16.55 -1.32
C GLU A 94 16.50 16.35 -0.64
N LEU A 95 15.61 15.61 -1.26
CA LEU A 95 14.27 15.33 -0.75
C LEU A 95 14.26 14.36 0.45
N VAL A 96 15.22 13.44 0.51
CA VAL A 96 15.24 12.34 1.48
C VAL A 96 16.23 12.60 2.61
N LEU A 97 17.41 13.17 2.32
CA LEU A 97 18.54 13.20 3.26
C LEU A 97 18.81 14.59 3.85
N ASN A 98 18.55 15.65 3.10
CA ASN A 98 19.15 16.96 3.39
C ASN A 98 18.40 17.85 4.38
N GLN A 99 17.25 17.52 4.88
CA GLN A 99 16.59 18.34 5.89
C GLN A 99 15.63 17.51 6.74
N GLN A 100 16.20 16.73 7.66
CA GLN A 100 15.36 16.22 8.74
C GLN A 100 15.22 17.35 9.78
N PRO A 101 14.02 17.91 9.98
CA PRO A 101 13.78 18.84 11.07
C PRO A 101 14.17 18.22 12.41
N ARG A 102 14.47 19.06 13.41
CA ARG A 102 14.78 18.58 14.75
C ARG A 102 13.65 17.67 15.26
N GLY A 103 14.01 16.55 15.84
CA GLY A 103 13.06 15.59 16.39
C GLY A 103 12.45 14.63 15.36
N ILE A 104 12.84 14.70 14.09
CA ILE A 104 12.45 13.75 13.04
C ILE A 104 13.66 12.90 12.68
N HIS A 105 13.55 11.58 12.87
CA HIS A 105 14.59 10.62 12.54
C HIS A 105 14.12 9.68 11.43
N LEU A 106 14.79 9.75 10.28
CA LEU A 106 14.50 8.87 9.15
C LEU A 106 15.18 7.52 9.38
N LEU A 107 14.39 6.45 9.41
CA LEU A 107 14.88 5.08 9.56
C LEU A 107 15.06 4.37 8.21
N ARG A 108 14.15 4.57 7.27
CA ARG A 108 14.24 4.01 5.93
C ARG A 108 13.54 4.91 4.93
N ALA A 109 14.11 5.02 3.75
CA ALA A 109 13.47 5.60 2.58
C ALA A 109 13.65 4.68 1.38
N GLU A 110 12.58 4.48 0.63
CA GLU A 110 12.57 3.58 -0.51
C GLU A 110 11.61 4.03 -1.61
N ILE A 111 11.93 3.64 -2.83
CA ILE A 111 11.02 3.75 -3.96
C ILE A 111 10.26 2.44 -4.10
N LEU A 112 8.96 2.56 -4.13
CA LEU A 112 8.03 1.48 -4.39
C LEU A 112 7.38 1.68 -5.76
N LEU A 113 6.98 0.57 -6.37
CA LEU A 113 6.14 0.54 -7.55
C LEU A 113 4.84 -0.19 -7.21
N THR A 114 3.72 0.36 -7.62
CA THR A 114 2.44 -0.35 -7.51
C THR A 114 2.46 -1.60 -8.38
N THR A 115 1.95 -2.71 -7.85
CA THR A 115 1.90 -3.96 -8.60
C THR A 115 0.62 -4.03 -9.44
N PRO A 116 0.72 -4.39 -10.73
CA PRO A 116 -0.44 -4.53 -11.59
C PRO A 116 -1.46 -5.50 -11.00
N SER A 117 -2.73 -5.17 -11.17
CA SER A 117 -3.86 -6.01 -10.74
C SER A 117 -4.02 -6.22 -9.24
N SER A 118 -3.11 -5.76 -8.42
CA SER A 118 -3.21 -5.80 -6.95
C SER A 118 -3.18 -4.42 -6.30
N PHE A 119 -3.49 -3.38 -7.07
CA PHE A 119 -3.67 -2.02 -6.60
C PHE A 119 -5.08 -1.58 -7.01
N VAL A 120 -5.97 -1.41 -6.04
CA VAL A 120 -7.40 -1.19 -6.27
C VAL A 120 -7.87 0.02 -5.50
N LEU A 121 -8.55 0.93 -6.18
CA LEU A 121 -9.19 2.13 -5.64
C LEU A 121 -10.61 2.24 -6.19
N PRO A 122 -11.62 2.59 -5.37
CA PRO A 122 -12.94 3.00 -5.89
C PRO A 122 -12.83 4.30 -6.69
N CYS A 123 -13.66 4.45 -7.73
CA CYS A 123 -13.67 5.68 -8.54
C CYS A 123 -14.14 6.91 -7.75
N ASP A 124 -15.00 6.72 -6.77
CA ASP A 124 -15.61 7.73 -5.91
C ASP A 124 -15.07 7.69 -4.47
N TRP A 125 -13.89 7.10 -4.27
CA TRP A 125 -13.31 6.95 -2.94
C TRP A 125 -13.06 8.31 -2.28
N GLN A 126 -13.52 8.45 -1.04
CA GLN A 126 -13.42 9.69 -0.25
C GLN A 126 -12.29 9.64 0.79
N GLY A 127 -11.69 8.45 0.98
CA GLY A 127 -10.68 8.22 2.01
C GLY A 127 -11.28 7.73 3.33
N SER A 128 -10.42 7.40 4.28
CA SER A 128 -10.83 6.95 5.61
C SER A 128 -11.44 8.04 6.47
N VAL A 129 -11.24 9.31 6.10
CA VAL A 129 -11.75 10.47 6.84
C VAL A 129 -13.26 10.43 7.01
N ASP A 130 -13.98 9.92 6.00
CA ASP A 130 -15.43 9.78 6.04
C ASP A 130 -15.91 8.52 6.79
N ARG A 131 -14.99 7.65 7.17
CA ARG A 131 -15.26 6.37 7.83
C ARG A 131 -14.27 6.18 8.99
N PRO A 132 -14.46 6.90 10.10
CA PRO A 132 -13.52 6.91 11.23
C PRO A 132 -13.36 5.55 11.92
N GLU A 133 -14.30 4.63 11.73
CA GLU A 133 -14.20 3.24 12.19
C GLU A 133 -13.21 2.40 11.38
N ARG A 134 -12.86 2.83 10.17
CA ARG A 134 -11.88 2.14 9.31
C ARG A 134 -10.48 2.27 9.87
N GLN A 135 -9.71 1.23 9.65
CA GLN A 135 -8.32 1.13 10.08
C GLN A 135 -7.42 1.04 8.86
N VAL A 136 -6.32 1.76 8.91
CA VAL A 136 -5.26 1.62 7.89
C VAL A 136 -4.27 0.57 8.36
N SER A 137 -4.20 -0.52 7.60
CA SER A 137 -3.26 -1.61 7.82
C SER A 137 -2.05 -1.44 6.90
N LEU A 138 -0.85 -1.53 7.46
CA LEU A 138 0.42 -1.60 6.72
C LEU A 138 1.11 -2.92 7.05
N GLU A 139 1.24 -3.76 6.03
CA GLU A 139 1.91 -5.06 6.09
C GLU A 139 3.24 -4.96 5.35
N TYR A 140 4.34 -5.19 6.06
CA TYR A 140 5.70 -5.23 5.52
C TYR A 140 6.05 -6.69 5.28
N ILE A 141 6.41 -7.01 4.05
CA ILE A 141 6.51 -8.39 3.59
C ILE A 141 7.87 -8.62 2.94
N GLU A 142 8.53 -9.69 3.33
CA GLU A 142 9.71 -10.18 2.66
C GLU A 142 9.36 -11.39 1.80
N VAL A 143 9.63 -11.30 0.52
CA VAL A 143 9.51 -12.39 -0.45
C VAL A 143 10.90 -12.73 -0.99
N GLN A 144 11.33 -13.98 -0.81
CA GLN A 144 12.63 -14.38 -1.35
C GLN A 144 12.64 -14.28 -2.89
N PRO A 145 13.75 -13.89 -3.51
CA PRO A 145 13.82 -13.67 -4.97
C PRO A 145 13.30 -14.84 -5.81
N LYS A 146 13.57 -16.08 -5.39
CA LYS A 146 13.10 -17.31 -6.06
C LYS A 146 11.57 -17.45 -6.08
N HIS A 147 10.87 -16.76 -5.17
CA HIS A 147 9.41 -16.84 -5.03
C HIS A 147 8.67 -15.61 -5.60
N LEU A 148 9.38 -14.54 -5.99
CA LEU A 148 8.76 -13.29 -6.45
C LEU A 148 7.77 -13.51 -7.60
N ARG A 149 8.11 -14.35 -8.58
CA ARG A 149 7.19 -14.64 -9.69
C ARG A 149 5.89 -15.26 -9.19
N ARG A 150 5.99 -16.30 -8.35
CA ARG A 150 4.82 -16.98 -7.79
C ARG A 150 4.00 -16.03 -6.90
N TYR A 151 4.68 -15.23 -6.11
CA TYR A 151 4.03 -14.23 -5.26
C TYR A 151 3.21 -13.23 -6.09
N ARG A 152 3.79 -12.67 -7.16
CA ARG A 152 3.09 -11.75 -8.08
C ARG A 152 1.86 -12.39 -8.73
N GLU A 153 1.96 -13.68 -9.12
CA GLU A 153 0.82 -14.44 -9.63
C GLU A 153 -0.30 -14.55 -8.59
N VAL A 154 0.03 -14.92 -7.35
CA VAL A 154 -0.96 -15.04 -6.26
C VAL A 154 -1.61 -13.67 -5.96
N MET A 155 -0.80 -12.61 -5.91
CA MET A 155 -1.31 -11.26 -5.68
C MET A 155 -2.25 -10.81 -6.79
N ARG A 156 -1.90 -11.04 -8.05
CA ARG A 156 -2.71 -10.66 -9.20
C ARG A 156 -3.99 -11.48 -9.31
N ASP A 157 -3.87 -12.79 -9.22
CA ASP A 157 -4.94 -13.71 -9.64
C ASP A 157 -5.93 -14.01 -8.50
N TYR A 158 -5.50 -13.86 -7.24
CA TYR A 158 -6.32 -14.19 -6.08
C TYR A 158 -6.49 -13.06 -5.08
N CYS A 159 -5.39 -12.49 -4.56
CA CYS A 159 -5.49 -11.43 -3.54
C CYS A 159 -6.14 -10.16 -4.10
N GLY A 160 -5.72 -9.71 -5.28
CA GLY A 160 -6.29 -8.54 -5.93
C GLY A 160 -7.77 -8.72 -6.29
N VAL A 161 -8.17 -9.94 -6.69
CA VAL A 161 -9.57 -10.28 -6.97
C VAL A 161 -10.41 -10.22 -5.69
N ALA A 162 -9.92 -10.83 -4.60
CA ALA A 162 -10.58 -10.80 -3.30
C ALA A 162 -10.72 -9.37 -2.76
N ALA A 163 -9.62 -8.60 -2.79
CA ALA A 163 -9.61 -7.20 -2.36
C ALA A 163 -10.61 -6.35 -3.15
N MET A 164 -10.65 -6.54 -4.48
CA MET A 164 -11.57 -5.80 -5.35
C MET A 164 -13.04 -6.09 -5.00
N LYS A 165 -13.38 -7.34 -4.67
CA LYS A 165 -14.73 -7.68 -4.24
C LYS A 165 -15.08 -7.01 -2.92
N LEU A 166 -14.16 -6.97 -1.96
CA LEU A 166 -14.39 -6.31 -0.68
C LEU A 166 -14.49 -4.78 -0.81
N VAL A 167 -13.78 -4.18 -1.76
CA VAL A 167 -13.96 -2.75 -2.10
C VAL A 167 -15.34 -2.51 -2.72
N GLN A 168 -15.83 -3.43 -3.58
CA GLN A 168 -17.19 -3.35 -4.14
C GLN A 168 -18.27 -3.45 -3.07
N GLU A 169 -18.05 -4.27 -2.06
CA GLU A 169 -18.95 -4.45 -0.92
C GLU A 169 -18.80 -3.36 0.15
N ASP A 170 -17.96 -2.34 -0.10
CA ASP A 170 -17.65 -1.23 0.82
C ASP A 170 -17.06 -1.71 2.18
N ARG A 171 -16.42 -2.87 2.20
CA ARG A 171 -15.73 -3.44 3.37
C ARG A 171 -14.26 -3.05 3.42
N PHE A 172 -13.66 -2.83 2.25
CA PHE A 172 -12.35 -2.19 2.08
C PHE A 172 -12.56 -0.82 1.45
N GLY A 173 -11.86 0.19 1.96
CA GLY A 173 -11.77 1.50 1.30
C GLY A 173 -10.81 1.43 0.13
N THR A 174 -9.66 0.77 0.33
CA THR A 174 -8.63 0.59 -0.70
C THR A 174 -7.78 -0.64 -0.42
N PHE A 175 -7.13 -1.12 -1.47
CA PHE A 175 -6.08 -2.12 -1.40
C PHE A 175 -4.92 -1.70 -2.32
N ARG A 176 -3.71 -1.60 -1.76
CA ARG A 176 -2.50 -1.19 -2.47
C ARG A 176 -1.36 -2.14 -2.15
N ALA A 177 -0.99 -2.96 -3.12
CA ALA A 177 0.21 -3.77 -3.04
C ALA A 177 1.34 -3.09 -3.82
N MET A 178 2.47 -2.89 -3.17
CA MET A 178 3.61 -2.14 -3.69
C MET A 178 4.89 -2.95 -3.50
N GLU A 179 5.74 -2.95 -4.51
CA GLU A 179 7.02 -3.66 -4.52
C GLU A 179 8.19 -2.68 -4.44
N THR A 180 9.17 -2.95 -3.58
CA THR A 180 10.38 -2.12 -3.47
C THR A 180 11.22 -2.22 -4.74
N ALA A 181 11.39 -1.09 -5.41
CA ALA A 181 12.25 -0.95 -6.59
C ALA A 181 13.68 -0.55 -6.20
N ALA A 182 13.82 0.31 -5.18
CA ALA A 182 15.13 0.77 -4.69
C ALA A 182 15.06 1.22 -3.23
N ILE A 183 16.06 0.87 -2.45
CA ILE A 183 16.28 1.43 -1.11
C ILE A 183 17.20 2.63 -1.27
N LEU A 184 16.72 3.81 -0.88
CA LEU A 184 17.46 5.08 -0.99
C LEU A 184 18.29 5.36 0.26
N TYR A 185 17.74 4.99 1.41
CA TYR A 185 18.36 5.16 2.71
C TYR A 185 17.93 4.06 3.66
N ARG A 186 18.84 3.63 4.51
CA ARG A 186 18.59 2.71 5.62
C ARG A 186 19.47 3.11 6.79
N ALA A 187 18.87 3.43 7.92
CA ALA A 187 19.59 3.66 9.16
C ALA A 187 20.27 2.38 9.65
N PRO A 188 21.43 2.46 10.34
CA PRO A 188 22.15 1.28 10.83
C PRO A 188 21.32 0.38 11.75
N GLU A 189 20.41 0.97 12.53
CA GLU A 189 19.50 0.29 13.44
C GLU A 189 18.33 -0.41 12.73
N MET A 190 18.10 -0.11 11.46
CA MET A 190 17.06 -0.76 10.65
C MET A 190 17.54 -2.14 10.20
N THR A 191 17.45 -3.11 11.08
CA THR A 191 17.88 -4.49 10.86
C THR A 191 16.86 -5.34 10.12
N MET A 192 15.57 -4.96 10.20
CA MET A 192 14.47 -5.63 9.53
C MET A 192 14.48 -5.35 8.04
N ASP A 193 14.18 -6.37 7.23
CA ASP A 193 14.07 -6.24 5.78
C ASP A 193 12.69 -6.63 5.24
N TRP A 194 12.33 -6.03 4.13
CA TRP A 194 11.14 -6.33 3.33
C TRP A 194 11.36 -5.85 1.89
N ASN A 195 10.56 -6.35 0.98
CA ASN A 195 10.55 -5.93 -0.41
C ASN A 195 9.14 -5.72 -0.99
N GLN A 196 8.12 -5.81 -0.14
CA GLN A 196 6.73 -5.50 -0.45
C GLN A 196 6.11 -4.73 0.71
N ILE A 197 5.25 -3.76 0.39
CA ILE A 197 4.38 -3.11 1.37
C ILE A 197 2.94 -3.22 0.87
N HIS A 198 2.06 -3.75 1.70
CA HIS A 198 0.63 -3.70 1.44
C HIS A 198 -0.03 -2.67 2.34
N LEU A 199 -0.82 -1.81 1.75
CA LEU A 199 -1.68 -0.88 2.44
C LEU A 199 -3.12 -1.28 2.18
N CYS A 200 -3.87 -1.51 3.25
CA CYS A 200 -5.31 -1.76 3.19
C CYS A 200 -6.02 -0.81 4.13
N GLU A 201 -7.06 -0.20 3.64
CA GLU A 201 -8.03 0.52 4.45
C GLU A 201 -9.25 -0.37 4.61
N LEU A 202 -9.58 -0.74 5.83
CA LEU A 202 -10.55 -1.80 6.10
C LEU A 202 -11.46 -1.49 7.29
N ASP A 203 -12.69 -1.97 7.20
CA ASP A 203 -13.62 -1.98 8.30
C ASP A 203 -13.14 -2.92 9.42
N PRO A 204 -13.62 -2.78 10.66
CA PRO A 204 -13.46 -3.80 11.67
C PRO A 204 -13.90 -5.17 11.13
N ASN A 205 -13.09 -6.20 11.31
CA ASN A 205 -13.29 -7.55 10.75
C ASN A 205 -13.17 -7.66 9.21
N GLY A 206 -12.60 -6.65 8.54
CA GLY A 206 -12.36 -6.70 7.09
C GLY A 206 -11.52 -7.91 6.67
N PHE A 207 -10.54 -8.33 7.49
CA PHE A 207 -9.71 -9.49 7.22
C PHE A 207 -10.46 -10.83 7.22
N ASP A 208 -11.50 -11.01 8.06
CA ASP A 208 -12.31 -12.22 8.04
C ASP A 208 -13.00 -12.40 6.68
N GLY A 209 -13.50 -11.28 6.14
CA GLY A 209 -14.04 -11.26 4.79
C GLY A 209 -13.00 -11.49 3.71
N PHE A 210 -11.80 -10.95 3.87
CA PHE A 210 -10.71 -11.14 2.92
C PHE A 210 -10.33 -12.63 2.81
N GLY A 211 -10.17 -13.33 3.92
CA GLY A 211 -9.87 -14.77 3.92
C GLY A 211 -10.90 -15.59 3.17
N LYS A 212 -12.19 -15.29 3.35
CA LYS A 212 -13.29 -15.95 2.65
C LYS A 212 -13.23 -15.70 1.14
N GLU A 213 -13.05 -14.47 0.70
CA GLU A 213 -13.00 -14.12 -0.71
C GLU A 213 -11.72 -14.61 -1.38
N PHE A 214 -10.60 -14.61 -0.68
CA PHE A 214 -9.35 -15.17 -1.15
C PHE A 214 -9.48 -16.69 -1.38
N ALA A 215 -10.07 -17.43 -0.43
CA ALA A 215 -10.36 -18.84 -0.61
C ALA A 215 -11.33 -19.10 -1.79
N ALA A 216 -12.34 -18.24 -1.97
CA ALA A 216 -13.25 -18.33 -3.09
C ALA A 216 -12.55 -18.14 -4.44
N ALA A 217 -11.63 -17.17 -4.54
CA ALA A 217 -10.83 -16.94 -5.74
C ALA A 217 -9.92 -18.12 -6.06
N LEU A 218 -9.28 -18.73 -5.05
CA LEU A 218 -8.46 -19.94 -5.24
C LEU A 218 -9.26 -21.14 -5.74
N ARG A 219 -10.51 -21.31 -5.30
CA ARG A 219 -11.36 -22.43 -5.70
C ARG A 219 -11.76 -22.41 -7.18
N VAL A 220 -11.70 -21.27 -7.83
CA VAL A 220 -11.94 -21.17 -9.28
C VAL A 220 -10.93 -22.02 -10.05
N ASP A 221 -9.66 -21.98 -9.63
CA ASP A 221 -8.58 -22.70 -10.30
C ASP A 221 -8.29 -24.08 -9.66
N ARG A 222 -8.70 -24.27 -8.40
CA ARG A 222 -8.42 -25.46 -7.60
C ARG A 222 -9.68 -25.93 -6.86
N PRO A 223 -10.70 -26.41 -7.57
CA PRO A 223 -12.02 -26.69 -6.98
C PRO A 223 -12.02 -27.77 -5.88
N ASN A 224 -10.99 -28.63 -5.84
CA ASN A 224 -10.93 -29.77 -4.92
C ASN A 224 -9.97 -29.58 -3.74
N ASP A 225 -9.18 -28.49 -3.68
CA ASP A 225 -8.01 -28.45 -2.82
C ASP A 225 -8.09 -27.46 -1.66
N VAL A 226 -9.19 -26.72 -1.48
CA VAL A 226 -9.10 -25.55 -0.60
C VAL A 226 -10.13 -25.54 0.51
N ASP A 227 -9.72 -25.96 1.67
CA ASP A 227 -10.29 -25.50 2.94
C ASP A 227 -9.78 -24.06 3.22
N PRO A 228 -10.62 -23.12 3.69
CA PRO A 228 -10.22 -21.71 3.93
C PRO A 228 -8.93 -21.49 4.73
N PRO A 229 -8.57 -22.32 5.72
CA PRO A 229 -7.29 -22.21 6.42
C PRO A 229 -6.06 -22.40 5.51
N ASP A 230 -6.19 -23.26 4.50
CA ASP A 230 -5.07 -23.63 3.62
C ASP A 230 -4.80 -22.58 2.53
N ALA A 231 -5.74 -21.69 2.27
CA ALA A 231 -5.59 -20.64 1.29
C ALA A 231 -4.40 -19.72 1.59
N PHE A 232 -4.14 -19.43 2.87
CA PHE A 232 -3.00 -18.63 3.29
C PHE A 232 -1.72 -19.45 3.50
N ALA A 233 -1.79 -20.78 3.55
CA ALA A 233 -0.62 -21.63 3.72
C ALA A 233 0.37 -21.49 2.55
N ASP A 234 -0.13 -21.42 1.32
CA ASP A 234 0.67 -21.16 0.13
C ASP A 234 1.42 -19.82 0.25
N LEU A 235 0.74 -18.75 0.67
CA LEU A 235 1.38 -17.45 0.91
C LEU A 235 2.40 -17.54 2.04
N GLY A 236 2.09 -18.20 3.15
CA GLY A 236 2.99 -18.39 4.27
C GLY A 236 4.27 -19.14 3.91
N SER A 237 4.22 -20.00 2.87
CA SER A 237 5.38 -20.75 2.40
C SER A 237 6.36 -19.96 1.52
N ILE A 238 5.92 -18.84 0.93
CA ILE A 238 6.69 -18.06 -0.04
C ILE A 238 7.05 -16.66 0.45
N ARG A 239 6.50 -16.21 1.59
CA ARG A 239 6.74 -14.90 2.20
C ARG A 239 6.89 -15.00 3.71
N THR A 240 7.55 -14.01 4.29
CA THR A 240 7.48 -13.70 5.72
C THR A 240 6.87 -12.31 5.90
N VAL A 241 6.28 -12.07 7.07
CA VAL A 241 5.72 -10.76 7.44
C VAL A 241 6.47 -10.29 8.69
N PRO A 242 7.63 -9.64 8.52
CA PRO A 242 8.41 -9.15 9.65
C PRO A 242 7.69 -8.11 10.48
N ARG A 243 6.75 -7.36 9.88
CA ARG A 243 5.94 -6.39 10.61
C ARG A 243 4.59 -6.18 9.95
N TRP A 244 3.57 -6.03 10.80
CA TRP A 244 2.22 -5.67 10.42
C TRP A 244 1.63 -4.71 11.44
N THR A 245 1.15 -3.56 11.00
CA THR A 245 0.70 -2.48 11.87
C THR A 245 -0.68 -1.98 11.50
N PHE A 246 -1.41 -1.48 12.49
CA PHE A 246 -2.56 -0.62 12.31
C PHE A 246 -2.17 0.82 12.57
N ASN A 247 -2.68 1.74 11.77
CA ASN A 247 -2.27 3.12 11.75
C ASN A 247 -3.50 4.04 11.64
N ASP A 248 -3.34 5.26 12.16
CA ASP A 248 -4.28 6.34 11.93
C ASP A 248 -3.83 7.15 10.71
N ALA A 249 -4.75 7.47 9.82
CA ALA A 249 -4.49 8.42 8.75
C ALA A 249 -4.44 9.85 9.32
N VAL A 250 -3.26 10.49 9.26
CA VAL A 250 -3.06 11.86 9.74
C VAL A 250 -3.22 12.84 8.59
N VAL A 251 -2.71 12.48 7.42
CA VAL A 251 -2.89 13.23 6.17
C VAL A 251 -3.23 12.23 5.09
N GLU A 252 -4.28 12.50 4.35
CA GLU A 252 -4.66 11.72 3.16
C GLU A 252 -4.63 12.62 1.92
N ALA A 253 -3.78 12.26 1.01
CA ALA A 253 -3.63 12.97 -0.26
C ALA A 253 -4.19 12.18 -1.44
N ASP A 254 -4.92 11.11 -1.17
CA ASP A 254 -5.44 10.22 -2.20
C ASP A 254 -6.45 10.88 -3.16
N SER A 255 -7.06 12.00 -2.78
CA SER A 255 -7.85 12.82 -3.71
C SER A 255 -7.03 13.29 -4.91
N ALA A 256 -5.72 13.53 -4.75
CA ALA A 256 -4.84 13.95 -5.83
C ALA A 256 -4.44 12.78 -6.75
N VAL A 257 -4.28 11.58 -6.21
CA VAL A 257 -4.08 10.35 -7.02
C VAL A 257 -5.26 10.09 -7.95
N ARG A 258 -6.46 10.58 -7.58
CA ARG A 258 -7.67 10.51 -8.43
C ARG A 258 -7.70 11.53 -9.54
N SER A 259 -7.34 12.80 -9.25
CA SER A 259 -7.54 13.91 -10.21
C SER A 259 -6.81 13.67 -11.52
N CYS A 260 -5.68 12.97 -11.48
CA CYS A 260 -4.90 12.62 -12.65
C CYS A 260 -5.57 11.61 -13.59
N LYS A 261 -6.57 10.86 -13.10
CA LYS A 261 -7.33 9.90 -13.94
C LYS A 261 -8.64 10.48 -14.49
N HIS A 262 -9.13 11.60 -13.94
CA HIS A 262 -10.40 12.19 -14.37
C HIS A 262 -10.36 12.87 -15.75
N ASP A 263 -9.19 13.22 -16.25
CA ASP A 263 -9.05 13.71 -17.63
C ASP A 263 -9.10 12.59 -18.69
N ARG A 264 -9.04 11.33 -18.27
CA ARG A 264 -9.39 10.20 -19.14
C ARG A 264 -10.80 9.74 -18.77
N PRO A 265 -11.78 9.91 -19.66
CA PRO A 265 -13.12 9.42 -19.41
C PRO A 265 -13.02 7.94 -19.07
N CYS A 266 -13.59 7.55 -17.93
CA CYS A 266 -13.75 6.16 -17.54
C CYS A 266 -14.30 5.44 -18.78
N LYS A 267 -13.46 4.66 -19.48
CA LYS A 267 -13.89 3.98 -20.70
C LYS A 267 -14.97 3.01 -20.27
N ARG A 268 -16.21 3.43 -20.41
CA ARG A 268 -17.36 2.53 -20.35
C ARG A 268 -17.14 1.51 -21.46
N HIS A 269 -16.61 0.37 -21.13
CA HIS A 269 -16.65 -0.76 -22.05
C HIS A 269 -18.11 -1.12 -22.22
N ARG A 270 -18.63 -0.79 -23.40
CA ARG A 270 -19.94 -1.23 -23.87
C ARG A 270 -19.89 -2.71 -24.19
#